data_2489e6eb295a549a3ffc421237abcb56
#
_entry.id   2489e6eb295a549a3ffc421237abcb56
#
_cell.length_a   1.000
_cell.length_b   1.000
_cell.length_c   1.000
_cell.angle_alpha   90.00
_cell.angle_beta   90.00
_cell.angle_gamma   90.00
#
_symmetry.space_group_name_H-M   'P 1'
#
loop_
_entity.id
_entity.type
_entity.pdbx_description
1 polymer ?
#
loop_
_entity_poly.entity_id
_entity_poly.type
_entity_poly.pdbx_seq_one_letter_code
_entity_poly.pdbx_strand_id
1 'polypeptide(L)'
;NEYYTFEVKHTDGTKEEIKIKPEIIKDEETGAESKLFGIQIDAEDTSNVFKSFVYSIRKFNSIISSMVYTIWGLISGKIGLSALSGPVGIYEAVGETINYGINYFLYILAFLSINVGFINILPFPAFDGGHVLFLIIEKIKGSPVNAKIENTCHLIGFILVFLLMIVVTISDIIKLF
;
A
#
# COMPACT_ATOMS: atom_id res chain seq x y z
N ASN A 1 13.00 23.64 23.17
CA ASN A 1 13.84 22.43 23.24
C ASN A 1 12.93 21.22 23.48
N GLU A 2 12.29 20.72 22.42
CA GLU A 2 11.46 19.52 22.50
C GLU A 2 12.34 18.28 22.33
N TYR A 3 12.41 17.45 23.35
CA TYR A 3 12.95 16.10 23.26
C TYR A 3 11.80 15.12 23.04
N TYR A 4 12.00 14.14 22.16
CA TYR A 4 11.07 13.06 21.93
C TYR A 4 11.62 11.79 22.57
N THR A 5 10.77 11.08 23.33
CA THR A 5 11.13 9.84 23.99
C THR A 5 10.67 8.66 23.14
N PHE A 6 11.61 7.80 22.75
CA PHE A 6 11.35 6.57 22.01
C PHE A 6 11.62 5.37 22.91
N GLU A 7 10.67 4.43 22.99
CA GLU A 7 10.88 3.13 23.60
C GLU A 7 11.54 2.21 22.56
N VAL A 8 12.81 1.85 22.78
CA VAL A 8 13.57 0.95 21.90
C VAL A 8 13.61 -0.43 22.53
N LYS A 9 13.22 -1.44 21.75
CA LYS A 9 13.34 -2.85 22.16
C LYS A 9 14.58 -3.44 21.49
N HIS A 10 15.57 -3.82 22.30
CA HIS A 10 16.77 -4.49 21.82
C HIS A 10 16.51 -5.95 21.40
N THR A 11 17.44 -6.53 20.65
CA THR A 11 17.34 -7.93 20.15
C THR A 11 17.37 -8.96 21.28
N ASP A 12 17.88 -8.61 22.45
CA ASP A 12 17.85 -9.42 23.68
C ASP A 12 16.53 -9.34 24.45
N GLY A 13 15.58 -8.50 23.97
CA GLY A 13 14.28 -8.29 24.59
C GLY A 13 14.22 -7.18 25.62
N THR A 14 15.35 -6.53 25.96
CA THR A 14 15.38 -5.39 26.87
C THR A 14 14.74 -4.17 26.22
N LYS A 15 14.08 -3.34 27.04
CA LYS A 15 13.47 -2.08 26.60
C LYS A 15 14.22 -0.93 27.23
N GLU A 16 14.56 0.06 26.40
CA GLU A 16 15.23 1.28 26.81
C GLU A 16 14.48 2.50 26.28
N GLU A 17 14.35 3.53 27.11
CA GLU A 17 13.82 4.82 26.69
C GLU A 17 14.96 5.75 26.27
N ILE A 18 14.99 6.11 24.99
CA ILE A 18 15.97 7.02 24.43
C ILE A 18 15.32 8.37 24.15
N LYS A 19 15.92 9.45 24.67
CA LYS A 19 15.48 10.82 24.39
C LYS A 19 16.30 11.38 23.24
N ILE A 20 15.65 11.68 22.13
CA ILE A 20 16.27 12.23 20.92
C ILE A 20 15.74 13.64 20.69
N LYS A 21 16.67 14.56 20.41
CA LYS A 21 16.36 15.91 19.95
C LYS A 21 16.41 15.92 18.43
N PRO A 22 15.30 16.26 17.74
CA PRO A 22 15.33 16.34 16.29
C PRO A 22 16.16 17.56 15.83
N GLU A 23 16.84 17.39 14.73
CA GLU A 23 17.40 18.48 13.95
C GLU A 23 16.34 19.05 13.03
N ILE A 24 16.17 20.37 13.03
CA ILE A 24 15.20 21.04 12.17
C ILE A 24 15.91 21.42 10.88
N ILE A 25 15.51 20.79 9.78
CA ILE A 25 15.98 21.16 8.44
C ILE A 25 14.89 21.98 7.77
N LYS A 26 15.28 23.15 7.27
CA LYS A 26 14.41 23.99 6.42
C LYS A 26 14.67 23.65 4.97
N ASP A 27 13.62 23.30 4.27
CA ASP A 27 13.67 23.17 2.83
C ASP A 27 13.83 24.56 2.21
N GLU A 28 14.88 24.75 1.42
CA GLU A 28 15.22 26.06 0.83
C GLU A 28 14.23 26.48 -0.26
N GLU A 29 13.51 25.55 -0.90
CA GLU A 29 12.57 25.85 -1.97
C GLU A 29 11.14 26.10 -1.46
N THR A 30 10.70 25.35 -0.48
CA THR A 30 9.31 25.40 0.03
C THR A 30 9.18 26.16 1.34
N GLY A 31 10.27 26.39 2.05
CA GLY A 31 10.29 26.98 3.40
C GLY A 31 9.72 26.04 4.48
N ALA A 32 9.38 24.81 4.15
CA ALA A 32 8.85 23.85 5.08
C ALA A 32 9.91 23.36 6.09
N GLU A 33 9.53 23.30 7.37
CA GLU A 33 10.41 22.79 8.43
C GLU A 33 10.15 21.27 8.61
N SER A 34 11.19 20.47 8.38
CA SER A 34 11.18 19.02 8.62
C SER A 34 12.02 18.67 9.84
N LYS A 35 11.49 17.80 10.72
CA LYS A 35 12.21 17.31 11.91
C LYS A 35 12.92 16.00 11.57
N LEU A 36 14.26 16.01 11.56
CA LEU A 36 15.09 14.83 11.35
C LEU A 36 15.57 14.29 12.70
N PHE A 37 15.32 13.02 12.97
CA PHE A 37 15.72 12.37 14.22
C PHE A 37 17.08 11.67 14.15
N GLY A 38 17.76 11.67 13.00
CA GLY A 38 19.05 11.02 12.81
C GLY A 38 19.03 9.49 13.04
N ILE A 39 17.87 8.88 12.94
CA ILE A 39 17.73 7.42 13.06
C ILE A 39 18.19 6.80 11.75
N GLN A 40 19.31 6.10 11.79
CA GLN A 40 19.79 5.32 10.66
C GLN A 40 19.16 3.93 10.75
N ILE A 41 18.36 3.59 9.76
CA ILE A 41 17.81 2.23 9.64
C ILE A 41 18.86 1.41 8.89
N ASP A 42 19.52 0.47 9.60
CA ASP A 42 20.42 -0.47 8.95
C ASP A 42 19.64 -1.31 7.93
N ALA A 43 20.18 -1.38 6.72
CA ALA A 43 19.65 -2.30 5.71
C ALA A 43 19.80 -3.74 6.23
N GLU A 44 18.75 -4.54 6.18
CA GLU A 44 18.85 -5.96 6.54
C GLU A 44 19.96 -6.62 5.70
N ASP A 45 20.82 -7.41 6.36
CA ASP A 45 21.89 -8.16 5.71
C ASP A 45 21.31 -9.19 4.74
N THR A 46 21.32 -8.86 3.46
CA THR A 46 20.86 -9.72 2.35
C THR A 46 22.04 -10.38 1.60
N SER A 47 23.21 -10.47 2.24
CA SER A 47 24.41 -11.04 1.63
C SER A 47 24.30 -12.51 1.25
N ASN A 48 23.32 -13.24 1.79
CA ASN A 48 23.07 -14.66 1.52
C ASN A 48 21.69 -14.83 0.85
N VAL A 49 21.65 -15.67 -0.23
CA VAL A 49 20.41 -15.97 -0.98
C VAL A 49 19.27 -16.43 -0.07
N PHE A 50 19.57 -17.24 0.95
CA PHE A 50 18.55 -17.69 1.91
C PHE A 50 18.00 -16.53 2.76
N LYS A 51 18.87 -15.65 3.24
CA LYS A 51 18.45 -14.44 3.99
C LYS A 51 17.61 -13.52 3.10
N SER A 52 18.02 -13.32 1.84
CA SER A 52 17.27 -12.54 0.86
C SER A 52 15.87 -13.11 0.61
N PHE A 53 15.75 -14.43 0.53
CA PHE A 53 14.47 -15.12 0.37
C PHE A 53 13.55 -14.90 1.58
N VAL A 54 14.07 -15.09 2.80
CA VAL A 54 13.32 -14.85 4.04
C VAL A 54 12.89 -13.37 4.15
N TYR A 55 13.79 -12.46 3.80
CA TYR A 55 13.47 -11.02 3.74
C TYR A 55 12.33 -10.73 2.76
N SER A 56 12.39 -11.31 1.56
CA SER A 56 11.34 -11.13 0.54
C SER A 56 9.97 -11.60 1.02
N ILE A 57 9.89 -12.74 1.74
CA ILE A 57 8.64 -13.22 2.33
C ILE A 57 8.14 -12.26 3.42
N ARG A 58 9.01 -11.77 4.29
CA ARG A 58 8.63 -10.79 5.32
C ARG A 58 8.11 -9.50 4.69
N LYS A 59 8.81 -9.01 3.64
CA LYS A 59 8.43 -7.80 2.92
C LYS A 59 7.08 -7.97 2.23
N PHE A 60 6.86 -9.12 1.57
CA PHE A 60 5.57 -9.48 0.98
C PHE A 60 4.45 -9.45 2.01
N ASN A 61 4.62 -10.12 3.16
CA ASN A 61 3.63 -10.12 4.23
C ASN A 61 3.37 -8.71 4.79
N SER A 62 4.41 -7.89 4.91
CA SER A 62 4.28 -6.49 5.34
C SER A 62 3.44 -5.69 4.36
N ILE A 63 3.65 -5.85 3.04
CA ILE A 63 2.88 -5.17 2.01
C ILE A 63 1.41 -5.60 2.10
N ILE A 64 1.12 -6.92 2.17
CA ILE A 64 -0.25 -7.42 2.29
C ILE A 64 -0.93 -6.88 3.56
N SER A 65 -0.24 -6.89 4.70
CA SER A 65 -0.78 -6.34 5.96
C SER A 65 -1.11 -4.86 5.85
N SER A 66 -0.23 -4.08 5.21
CA SER A 66 -0.46 -2.65 4.96
C SER A 66 -1.68 -2.42 4.07
N MET A 67 -1.87 -3.26 3.05
CA MET A 67 -3.03 -3.17 2.15
C MET A 67 -4.34 -3.48 2.89
N VAL A 68 -4.36 -4.52 3.72
CA VAL A 68 -5.53 -4.85 4.56
C VAL A 68 -5.84 -3.68 5.50
N TYR A 69 -4.81 -3.11 6.14
CA TYR A 69 -4.97 -1.95 7.02
C TYR A 69 -5.51 -0.73 6.27
N THR A 70 -5.00 -0.46 5.06
CA THR A 70 -5.45 0.67 4.22
C THR A 70 -6.91 0.49 3.82
N ILE A 71 -7.31 -0.70 3.35
CA ILE A 71 -8.71 -0.98 2.99
C ILE A 71 -9.62 -0.83 4.21
N TRP A 72 -9.21 -1.37 5.37
CA TRP A 72 -9.97 -1.19 6.60
C TRP A 72 -10.07 0.28 7.02
N GLY A 73 -8.98 1.02 6.87
CA GLY A 73 -8.92 2.47 7.12
C GLY A 73 -9.87 3.27 6.23
N LEU A 74 -9.95 2.91 4.94
CA LEU A 74 -10.87 3.52 3.98
C LEU A 74 -12.33 3.22 4.31
N ILE A 75 -12.66 1.94 4.59
CA ILE A 75 -14.03 1.53 4.93
C ILE A 75 -14.48 2.16 6.26
N SER A 76 -13.58 2.27 7.23
CA SER A 76 -13.89 2.89 8.54
C SER A 76 -13.86 4.43 8.52
N GLY A 77 -13.53 5.05 7.37
CA GLY A 77 -13.41 6.51 7.23
C GLY A 77 -12.22 7.13 7.96
N LYS A 78 -11.28 6.32 8.48
CA LYS A 78 -10.05 6.80 9.13
C LYS A 78 -9.01 7.29 8.13
N ILE A 79 -9.05 6.75 6.92
CA ILE A 79 -8.18 7.13 5.80
C ILE A 79 -9.06 7.73 4.73
N GLY A 80 -8.70 8.93 4.26
CA GLY A 80 -9.43 9.61 3.19
C GLY A 80 -9.06 9.05 1.81
N LEU A 81 -9.94 9.23 0.82
CA LEU A 81 -9.67 8.85 -0.58
C LEU A 81 -8.43 9.55 -1.16
N SER A 82 -8.06 10.70 -0.62
CA SER A 82 -6.82 11.42 -0.99
C SER A 82 -5.54 10.65 -0.70
N ALA A 83 -5.58 9.64 0.18
CA ALA A 83 -4.43 8.76 0.43
C ALA A 83 -4.24 7.69 -0.65
N LEU A 84 -5.20 7.52 -1.55
CA LEU A 84 -5.07 6.64 -2.70
C LEU A 84 -4.32 7.35 -3.82
N SER A 85 -3.51 6.57 -4.53
CA SER A 85 -2.86 7.01 -5.77
C SER A 85 -3.58 6.37 -6.96
N GLY A 86 -3.97 7.20 -7.89
CA GLY A 86 -4.54 6.76 -9.16
C GLY A 86 -3.46 6.63 -10.25
N PRO A 87 -3.88 6.53 -11.52
CA PRO A 87 -2.95 6.37 -12.63
C PRO A 87 -1.87 7.46 -12.74
N VAL A 88 -2.21 8.69 -12.39
CA VAL A 88 -1.27 9.83 -12.43
C VAL A 88 -0.24 9.73 -11.32
N GLY A 89 -0.66 9.47 -10.08
CA GLY A 89 0.26 9.29 -8.95
C GLY A 89 1.14 8.04 -9.10
N ILE A 90 0.63 6.96 -9.71
CA ILE A 90 1.46 5.79 -10.03
C ILE A 90 2.51 6.14 -11.08
N TYR A 91 2.15 6.89 -12.13
CA TYR A 91 3.09 7.33 -13.16
C TYR A 91 4.23 8.16 -12.56
N GLU A 92 3.90 9.10 -11.68
CA GLU A 92 4.87 9.94 -10.97
C GLU A 92 5.80 9.08 -10.09
N ALA A 93 5.25 8.21 -9.25
CA ALA A 93 6.02 7.31 -8.38
C ALA A 93 6.97 6.40 -9.18
N VAL A 94 6.53 5.86 -10.33
CA VAL A 94 7.38 5.05 -11.20
C VAL A 94 8.46 5.91 -11.85
N GLY A 95 8.12 7.12 -12.30
CA GLY A 95 9.06 8.07 -12.90
C GLY A 95 10.19 8.46 -11.96
N GLU A 96 9.87 8.74 -10.70
CA GLU A 96 10.86 9.05 -9.67
C GLU A 96 11.81 7.87 -9.40
N THR A 97 11.29 6.64 -9.35
CA THR A 97 12.10 5.46 -9.03
C THR A 97 13.15 5.14 -10.08
N ILE A 98 12.97 5.54 -11.34
CA ILE A 98 13.97 5.36 -12.39
C ILE A 98 15.27 6.11 -12.04
N ASN A 99 15.17 7.28 -11.39
CA ASN A 99 16.32 8.08 -11.00
C ASN A 99 17.13 7.45 -9.83
N TYR A 100 16.50 6.57 -9.04
CA TYR A 100 17.16 5.85 -7.94
C TYR A 100 17.81 4.52 -8.36
N GLY A 101 17.72 4.17 -9.64
CA GLY A 101 18.37 3.00 -10.24
C GLY A 101 17.48 1.75 -10.32
N ILE A 102 18.01 0.73 -11.01
CA ILE A 102 17.27 -0.48 -11.41
C ILE A 102 16.65 -1.24 -10.21
N ASN A 103 17.32 -1.26 -9.06
CA ASN A 103 16.82 -1.98 -7.89
C ASN A 103 15.53 -1.37 -7.36
N TYR A 104 15.44 -0.04 -7.31
CA TYR A 104 14.22 0.67 -6.91
C TYR A 104 13.11 0.50 -7.93
N PHE A 105 13.44 0.53 -9.21
CA PHE A 105 12.48 0.28 -10.27
C PHE A 105 11.89 -1.14 -10.18
N LEU A 106 12.71 -2.17 -9.96
CA LEU A 106 12.25 -3.54 -9.76
C LEU A 106 11.39 -3.68 -8.49
N TYR A 107 11.75 -2.96 -7.43
CA TYR A 107 10.95 -2.94 -6.20
C TYR A 107 9.55 -2.36 -6.42
N ILE A 108 9.42 -1.20 -7.09
CA ILE A 108 8.11 -0.61 -7.37
C ILE A 108 7.29 -1.49 -8.30
N LEU A 109 7.92 -2.14 -9.28
CA LEU A 109 7.25 -3.09 -10.17
C LEU A 109 6.69 -4.28 -9.40
N ALA A 110 7.48 -4.87 -8.50
CA ALA A 110 7.03 -5.95 -7.63
C ALA A 110 5.90 -5.49 -6.70
N PHE A 111 6.02 -4.31 -6.11
CA PHE A 111 4.99 -3.70 -5.26
C PHE A 111 3.67 -3.51 -6.01
N LEU A 112 3.70 -2.96 -7.22
CA LEU A 112 2.50 -2.79 -8.05
C LEU A 112 1.89 -4.14 -8.44
N SER A 113 2.72 -5.14 -8.76
CA SER A 113 2.25 -6.49 -9.07
C SER A 113 1.51 -7.14 -7.90
N ILE A 114 2.05 -7.00 -6.68
CA ILE A 114 1.42 -7.49 -5.45
C ILE A 114 0.09 -6.75 -5.22
N ASN A 115 0.04 -5.43 -5.42
CA ASN A 115 -1.18 -4.63 -5.28
C ASN A 115 -2.28 -5.12 -6.23
N VAL A 116 -1.96 -5.29 -7.52
CA VAL A 116 -2.92 -5.77 -8.52
C VAL A 116 -3.42 -7.18 -8.17
N GLY A 117 -2.50 -8.09 -7.80
CA GLY A 117 -2.86 -9.44 -7.38
C GLY A 117 -3.76 -9.45 -6.14
N PHE A 118 -3.44 -8.64 -5.14
CA PHE A 118 -4.23 -8.54 -3.92
C PHE A 118 -5.65 -8.01 -4.19
N ILE A 119 -5.78 -6.93 -4.97
CA ILE A 119 -7.08 -6.37 -5.32
C ILE A 119 -7.92 -7.38 -6.09
N ASN A 120 -7.32 -8.15 -7.00
CA ASN A 120 -8.03 -9.17 -7.77
C ASN A 120 -8.55 -10.35 -6.91
N ILE A 121 -7.92 -10.64 -5.77
CA ILE A 121 -8.38 -11.69 -4.85
C ILE A 121 -9.56 -11.21 -3.99
N LEU A 122 -9.77 -9.89 -3.86
CA LEU A 122 -10.87 -9.37 -3.04
C LEU A 122 -12.24 -9.90 -3.52
N PRO A 123 -13.13 -10.28 -2.59
CA PRO A 123 -14.48 -10.76 -2.92
C PRO A 123 -15.41 -9.61 -3.36
N PHE A 124 -15.02 -8.90 -4.41
CA PHE A 124 -15.74 -7.76 -4.95
C PHE A 124 -16.12 -8.01 -6.41
N PRO A 125 -17.36 -7.72 -6.83
CA PRO A 125 -17.88 -8.11 -8.15
C PRO A 125 -17.16 -7.48 -9.32
N ALA A 126 -16.19 -6.73 -9.31
CA ALA A 126 -15.41 -6.24 -10.45
C ALA A 126 -14.11 -7.02 -10.67
N PHE A 127 -13.73 -7.85 -9.72
CA PHE A 127 -12.45 -8.56 -9.69
C PHE A 127 -12.66 -10.08 -9.77
N ASP A 128 -11.58 -10.82 -10.01
CA ASP A 128 -11.61 -12.29 -10.11
C ASP A 128 -12.11 -12.94 -8.81
N GLY A 129 -11.79 -12.37 -7.65
CA GLY A 129 -12.32 -12.80 -6.36
C GLY A 129 -13.85 -12.73 -6.26
N GLY A 130 -14.47 -11.84 -7.01
CA GLY A 130 -15.95 -11.79 -7.15
C GLY A 130 -16.50 -13.04 -7.84
N HIS A 131 -15.88 -13.53 -8.91
CA HIS A 131 -16.27 -14.80 -9.54
C HIS A 131 -16.08 -15.98 -8.59
N VAL A 132 -14.96 -16.04 -7.85
CA VAL A 132 -14.74 -17.07 -6.83
C VAL A 132 -15.82 -17.02 -5.74
N LEU A 133 -16.25 -15.82 -5.34
CA LEU A 133 -17.33 -15.64 -4.37
C LEU A 133 -18.65 -16.24 -4.91
N PHE A 134 -19.02 -15.99 -6.17
CA PHE A 134 -20.20 -16.57 -6.78
C PHE A 134 -20.11 -18.10 -6.85
N LEU A 135 -18.97 -18.68 -7.22
CA LEU A 135 -18.74 -20.12 -7.20
C LEU A 135 -18.90 -20.73 -5.79
N ILE A 136 -18.44 -20.05 -4.76
CA ILE A 136 -18.63 -20.47 -3.36
C ILE A 136 -20.13 -20.47 -3.02
N ILE A 137 -20.86 -19.41 -3.40
CA ILE A 137 -22.30 -19.28 -3.18
C ILE A 137 -23.06 -20.43 -3.88
N GLU A 138 -22.72 -20.74 -5.14
CA GLU A 138 -23.30 -21.85 -5.89
C GLU A 138 -23.08 -23.20 -5.19
N LYS A 139 -21.86 -23.41 -4.71
CA LYS A 139 -21.51 -24.65 -3.99
C LYS A 139 -22.30 -24.81 -2.68
N ILE A 140 -22.50 -23.71 -1.95
CA ILE A 140 -23.27 -23.72 -0.68
C ILE A 140 -24.77 -23.90 -0.98
N LYS A 141 -25.30 -23.21 -2.00
CA LYS A 141 -26.70 -23.24 -2.39
C LYS A 141 -27.10 -24.57 -3.04
N GLY A 142 -26.15 -25.28 -3.65
CA GLY A 142 -26.39 -26.50 -4.41
C GLY A 142 -27.02 -26.30 -5.78
N SER A 143 -27.09 -25.05 -6.27
CA SER A 143 -27.65 -24.72 -7.59
C SER A 143 -26.95 -23.46 -8.15
N PRO A 144 -26.82 -23.37 -9.49
CA PRO A 144 -26.15 -22.24 -10.11
C PRO A 144 -26.87 -20.92 -9.82
N VAL A 145 -26.09 -19.85 -9.71
CA VAL A 145 -26.61 -18.48 -9.65
C VAL A 145 -27.10 -18.08 -11.03
N ASN A 146 -28.16 -17.30 -11.09
CA ASN A 146 -28.67 -16.80 -12.35
C ASN A 146 -27.61 -15.89 -13.01
N ALA A 147 -27.18 -16.27 -14.22
CA ALA A 147 -26.16 -15.54 -14.98
C ALA A 147 -26.48 -14.04 -15.18
N LYS A 148 -27.80 -13.67 -15.25
CA LYS A 148 -28.18 -12.27 -15.34
C LYS A 148 -27.84 -11.51 -14.03
N ILE A 149 -28.02 -12.14 -12.86
CA ILE A 149 -27.71 -11.53 -11.56
C ILE A 149 -26.22 -11.38 -11.43
N GLU A 150 -25.46 -12.42 -11.71
CA GLU A 150 -23.99 -12.39 -11.68
C GLU A 150 -23.43 -11.29 -12.59
N ASN A 151 -23.83 -11.28 -13.87
CA ASN A 151 -23.39 -10.26 -14.83
C ASN A 151 -23.78 -8.83 -14.40
N THR A 152 -24.98 -8.66 -13.83
CA THR A 152 -25.41 -7.35 -13.34
C THR A 152 -24.57 -6.90 -12.14
N CYS A 153 -24.26 -7.78 -11.21
CA CYS A 153 -23.38 -7.48 -10.07
C CYS A 153 -21.97 -7.08 -10.55
N HIS A 154 -21.40 -7.82 -11.51
CA HIS A 154 -20.11 -7.50 -12.11
C HIS A 154 -20.13 -6.13 -12.82
N LEU A 155 -21.18 -5.84 -13.59
CA LEU A 155 -21.32 -4.54 -14.26
C LEU A 155 -21.39 -3.39 -13.25
N ILE A 156 -22.20 -3.53 -12.18
CA ILE A 156 -22.30 -2.52 -11.13
C ILE A 156 -20.94 -2.33 -10.44
N GLY A 157 -20.27 -3.43 -10.08
CA GLY A 157 -18.94 -3.39 -9.47
C GLY A 157 -17.93 -2.68 -10.36
N PHE A 158 -17.92 -2.98 -11.66
CA PHE A 158 -17.06 -2.33 -12.64
C PHE A 158 -17.32 -0.81 -12.72
N ILE A 159 -18.59 -0.40 -12.78
CA ILE A 159 -18.97 1.02 -12.81
C ILE A 159 -18.47 1.74 -11.54
N LEU A 160 -18.62 1.11 -10.36
CA LEU A 160 -18.15 1.69 -9.09
C LEU A 160 -16.64 1.88 -9.08
N VAL A 161 -15.87 0.85 -9.51
CA VAL A 161 -14.40 0.95 -9.60
C VAL A 161 -13.98 2.01 -10.61
N PHE A 162 -14.66 2.08 -11.75
CA PHE A 162 -14.38 3.07 -12.78
C PHE A 162 -14.63 4.51 -12.28
N LEU A 163 -15.74 4.74 -11.58
CA LEU A 163 -16.02 6.03 -10.95
C LEU A 163 -14.97 6.39 -9.88
N LEU A 164 -14.59 5.41 -9.03
CA LEU A 164 -13.54 5.60 -8.05
C LEU A 164 -12.22 5.99 -8.72
N MET A 165 -11.85 5.32 -9.82
CA MET A 165 -10.64 5.63 -10.58
C MET A 165 -10.68 7.09 -11.09
N ILE A 166 -11.82 7.57 -11.61
CA ILE A 166 -11.98 8.96 -12.05
C ILE A 166 -11.75 9.92 -10.87
N VAL A 167 -12.40 9.67 -9.72
CA VAL A 167 -12.28 10.53 -8.53
C VAL A 167 -10.83 10.59 -8.04
N VAL A 168 -10.15 9.46 -7.96
CA VAL A 168 -8.76 9.39 -7.51
C VAL A 168 -7.83 10.05 -8.52
N THR A 169 -8.07 9.89 -9.84
CA THR A 169 -7.28 10.58 -10.88
C THR A 169 -7.43 12.11 -10.79
N ILE A 170 -8.63 12.60 -10.56
CA ILE A 170 -8.85 14.04 -10.34
C ILE A 170 -8.12 14.50 -9.07
N SER A 171 -8.17 13.72 -7.99
CA SER A 171 -7.43 14.01 -6.76
C SER A 171 -5.92 14.07 -6.99
N ASP A 172 -5.36 13.15 -7.77
CA ASP A 172 -3.93 13.17 -8.11
C ASP A 172 -3.55 14.44 -8.88
N ILE A 173 -4.35 14.80 -9.89
CA ILE A 173 -4.11 16.02 -10.67
C ILE A 173 -4.15 17.28 -9.77
N ILE A 174 -5.10 17.35 -8.83
CA ILE A 174 -5.19 18.50 -7.91
C ILE A 174 -3.97 18.60 -6.99
N LYS A 175 -3.35 17.47 -6.63
CA LYS A 175 -2.14 17.45 -5.79
C LYS A 175 -0.89 17.96 -6.53
N LEU A 176 -0.88 17.93 -7.86
CA LEU A 176 0.23 18.39 -8.70
C LEU A 176 0.29 19.91 -8.84
N PHE A 177 -0.77 20.62 -8.48
CA PHE A 177 -0.89 22.09 -8.54
C PHE A 177 -1.05 22.71 -7.15
#